data_e0291a9fda1e1cca09e9974c3b251dde
#
_entry.id   e0291a9fda1e1cca09e9974c3b251dde
#
_cell.length_a   1.000
_cell.length_b   1.000
_cell.length_c   1.000
_cell.angle_alpha   90.00
_cell.angle_beta   90.00
_cell.angle_gamma   90.00
#
_symmetry.space_group_name_H-M   'P 1'
#
loop_
_entity.id
_entity.type
_entity.pdbx_description
1 polymer ?
#
loop_
_entity_poly.entity_id
_entity_poly.type
_entity_poly.pdbx_seq_one_letter_code
_entity_poly.pdbx_strand_id
1 'polypeptide(L)'
;ILPWAEKLGYKISPFDFRVPGVTSISADTHKYGYASKGTSVILYHSKALRRYQYFTATDWPGGLYLSPTFAGSRPGALSASCWAAMISMGEKGYLESARKILETAKKIKNGIEEIDDLHILGDPLWVISFASNSIDIYRILDFMSKRKWNLNGLHKPASVHICITLRHTQPGVTEKFISDLTQAVDHVKKVPAEKG
;
A
#
# COMPACT_ATOMS: atom_id res chain seq x y z
N ILE A 1 4.58 -7.06 -1.02
CA ILE A 1 5.94 -6.71 -0.54
C ILE A 1 6.35 -7.59 0.64
N LEU A 2 5.50 -7.84 1.64
CA LEU A 2 5.88 -8.57 2.86
C LEU A 2 6.65 -9.88 2.61
N PRO A 3 6.20 -10.80 1.70
CA PRO A 3 6.97 -12.02 1.44
C PRO A 3 8.39 -11.75 0.91
N TRP A 4 8.55 -10.70 0.13
CA TRP A 4 9.84 -10.32 -0.43
C TRP A 4 10.74 -9.63 0.60
N ALA A 5 10.15 -8.81 1.49
CA ALA A 5 10.86 -8.24 2.62
C ALA A 5 11.42 -9.32 3.56
N GLU A 6 10.62 -10.34 3.86
CA GLU A 6 11.02 -11.50 4.65
C GLU A 6 12.19 -12.25 3.98
N LYS A 7 12.11 -12.52 2.66
CA LYS A 7 13.22 -13.12 1.89
C LYS A 7 14.48 -12.24 1.84
N LEU A 8 14.34 -10.93 1.94
CA LEU A 8 15.45 -9.99 2.02
C LEU A 8 16.05 -9.86 3.43
N GLY A 9 15.54 -10.62 4.40
CA GLY A 9 16.05 -10.66 5.78
C GLY A 9 15.47 -9.61 6.72
N TYR A 10 14.42 -8.88 6.30
CA TYR A 10 13.71 -7.99 7.22
C TYR A 10 12.91 -8.79 8.24
N LYS A 11 12.94 -8.37 9.50
CA LYS A 11 12.15 -8.96 10.56
C LYS A 11 10.67 -8.58 10.36
N ILE A 12 9.86 -9.54 9.93
CA ILE A 12 8.43 -9.34 9.64
C ILE A 12 7.62 -10.15 10.63
N SER A 13 6.64 -9.53 11.27
CA SER A 13 5.64 -10.27 12.04
C SER A 13 4.81 -11.15 11.11
N PRO A 14 4.37 -12.34 11.53
CA PRO A 14 3.50 -13.18 10.72
C PRO A 14 2.28 -12.41 10.22
N PHE A 15 1.98 -12.48 8.92
CA PHE A 15 0.92 -11.73 8.26
C PHE A 15 0.02 -12.60 7.38
N ASP A 16 0.24 -13.91 7.39
CA ASP A 16 -0.42 -14.89 6.51
C ASP A 16 -1.08 -16.02 7.31
N PHE A 17 -1.26 -17.19 6.71
CA PHE A 17 -1.86 -18.37 7.36
C PHE A 17 -1.04 -18.93 8.53
N ARG A 18 0.14 -18.42 8.81
CA ARG A 18 0.89 -18.71 10.04
C ARG A 18 0.25 -18.07 11.28
N VAL A 19 -0.59 -17.05 11.08
CA VAL A 19 -1.34 -16.44 12.19
C VAL A 19 -2.55 -17.31 12.53
N PRO A 20 -2.67 -17.82 13.78
CA PRO A 20 -3.82 -18.60 14.20
C PRO A 20 -5.14 -17.88 13.96
N GLY A 21 -6.14 -18.57 13.43
CA GLY A 21 -7.46 -18.01 13.17
C GLY A 21 -7.62 -17.31 11.81
N VAL A 22 -6.56 -17.09 11.06
CA VAL A 22 -6.67 -16.56 9.69
C VAL A 22 -7.26 -17.62 8.77
N THR A 23 -8.44 -17.35 8.23
CA THR A 23 -9.20 -18.27 7.36
C THR A 23 -9.08 -17.94 5.88
N SER A 24 -8.87 -16.66 5.55
CA SER A 24 -8.70 -16.19 4.19
C SER A 24 -7.80 -14.96 4.13
N ILE A 25 -7.17 -14.75 2.97
CA ILE A 25 -6.31 -13.60 2.67
C ILE A 25 -6.73 -13.07 1.30
N SER A 26 -6.94 -11.75 1.19
CA SER A 26 -7.09 -11.09 -0.10
C SER A 26 -5.83 -10.32 -0.47
N ALA A 27 -5.48 -10.32 -1.76
CA ALA A 27 -4.30 -9.64 -2.26
C ALA A 27 -4.61 -8.94 -3.59
N ASP A 28 -4.31 -7.65 -3.65
CA ASP A 28 -4.51 -6.86 -4.86
C ASP A 28 -3.29 -6.98 -5.78
N THR A 29 -3.47 -7.70 -6.86
CA THR A 29 -2.42 -7.93 -7.87
C THR A 29 -2.02 -6.67 -8.61
N HIS A 30 -2.91 -5.68 -8.67
CA HIS A 30 -2.68 -4.38 -9.32
C HIS A 30 -1.93 -3.34 -8.46
N LYS A 31 -1.62 -3.67 -7.20
CA LYS A 31 -0.78 -2.83 -6.34
C LYS A 31 0.70 -3.23 -6.54
N TYR A 32 1.32 -3.83 -5.55
CA TYR A 32 2.71 -4.27 -5.63
C TYR A 32 2.91 -5.61 -6.38
N GLY A 33 1.85 -6.16 -6.97
CA GLY A 33 1.93 -7.21 -7.98
C GLY A 33 2.15 -6.69 -9.40
N TYR A 34 2.05 -5.37 -9.62
CA TYR A 34 2.28 -4.66 -10.88
C TYR A 34 1.37 -5.09 -12.04
N ALA A 35 0.28 -5.79 -11.77
CA ALA A 35 -0.72 -6.15 -12.75
C ALA A 35 -1.65 -4.97 -13.09
N SER A 36 -2.43 -5.11 -14.15
CA SER A 36 -3.49 -4.16 -14.49
C SER A 36 -4.57 -4.11 -13.43
N LYS A 37 -5.22 -2.96 -13.24
CA LYS A 37 -6.36 -2.83 -12.34
C LYS A 37 -7.51 -3.75 -12.77
N GLY A 38 -8.30 -4.21 -11.80
CA GLY A 38 -9.49 -5.03 -12.02
C GLY A 38 -9.34 -6.48 -11.62
N THR A 39 -8.17 -6.89 -11.08
CA THR A 39 -7.97 -8.20 -10.48
C THR A 39 -7.57 -8.12 -9.02
N SER A 40 -8.08 -9.07 -8.27
CA SER A 40 -7.70 -9.34 -6.88
C SER A 40 -7.73 -10.86 -6.68
N VAL A 41 -6.92 -11.37 -5.79
CA VAL A 41 -6.86 -12.80 -5.47
C VAL A 41 -7.36 -13.00 -4.05
N ILE A 42 -8.22 -13.99 -3.85
CA ILE A 42 -8.57 -14.48 -2.53
C ILE A 42 -7.99 -15.89 -2.34
N LEU A 43 -7.33 -16.08 -1.23
CA LEU A 43 -6.73 -17.34 -0.81
C LEU A 43 -7.47 -17.85 0.43
N TYR A 44 -7.73 -19.13 0.51
CA TYR A 44 -8.36 -19.77 1.66
C TYR A 44 -7.39 -20.74 2.32
N HIS A 45 -7.40 -20.78 3.64
CA HIS A 45 -6.57 -21.70 4.41
C HIS A 45 -6.82 -23.17 4.05
N SER A 46 -8.05 -23.53 3.65
CA SER A 46 -8.40 -24.89 3.26
C SER A 46 -9.48 -24.96 2.17
N LYS A 47 -9.55 -26.10 1.48
CA LYS A 47 -10.64 -26.40 0.53
C LYS A 47 -12.01 -26.39 1.20
N ALA A 48 -12.09 -26.81 2.46
CA ALA A 48 -13.34 -26.79 3.24
C ALA A 48 -13.87 -25.38 3.42
N LEU A 49 -13.00 -24.43 3.76
CA LEU A 49 -13.38 -23.02 3.86
C LEU A 49 -13.74 -22.41 2.50
N ARG A 50 -13.03 -22.77 1.43
CA ARG A 50 -13.33 -22.28 0.09
C ARG A 50 -14.72 -22.68 -0.41
N ARG A 51 -15.32 -23.77 0.07
CA ARG A 51 -16.68 -24.18 -0.31
C ARG A 51 -17.71 -23.09 -0.05
N TYR A 52 -17.55 -22.31 1.01
CA TYR A 52 -18.48 -21.22 1.37
C TYR A 52 -18.44 -20.01 0.43
N GLN A 53 -17.47 -19.98 -0.50
CA GLN A 53 -17.46 -18.97 -1.57
C GLN A 53 -18.51 -19.26 -2.65
N TYR A 54 -18.87 -20.52 -2.85
CA TYR A 54 -19.77 -20.91 -3.91
C TYR A 54 -21.23 -20.68 -3.51
N PHE A 55 -21.93 -19.86 -4.27
CA PHE A 55 -23.37 -19.77 -4.20
C PHE A 55 -23.98 -20.84 -5.11
N THR A 56 -24.94 -21.60 -4.59
CA THR A 56 -25.63 -22.65 -5.33
C THR A 56 -27.13 -22.53 -5.08
N ALA A 57 -27.94 -22.49 -6.13
CA ALA A 57 -29.39 -22.57 -6.08
C ALA A 57 -29.85 -23.81 -6.88
N THR A 58 -30.58 -24.71 -6.23
CA THR A 58 -31.06 -25.97 -6.81
C THR A 58 -32.54 -25.91 -7.17
N ASP A 59 -33.27 -24.95 -6.64
CA ASP A 59 -34.71 -24.71 -6.81
C ASP A 59 -35.01 -23.55 -7.78
N TRP A 60 -34.01 -23.06 -8.46
CA TRP A 60 -34.14 -22.02 -9.49
C TRP A 60 -34.91 -22.53 -10.71
N PRO A 61 -35.99 -21.83 -11.20
CA PRO A 61 -36.77 -22.30 -12.33
C PRO A 61 -35.99 -22.51 -13.62
N GLY A 62 -34.85 -21.85 -13.81
CA GLY A 62 -33.94 -22.02 -14.95
C GLY A 62 -32.95 -23.18 -14.84
N GLY A 63 -33.09 -24.02 -13.81
CA GLY A 63 -32.19 -25.15 -13.53
C GLY A 63 -31.17 -24.87 -12.42
N LEU A 64 -30.17 -25.72 -12.33
CA LEU A 64 -29.08 -25.55 -11.35
C LEU A 64 -28.27 -24.28 -11.65
N TYR A 65 -28.18 -23.40 -10.66
CA TYR A 65 -27.31 -22.23 -10.72
C TYR A 65 -26.14 -22.37 -9.76
N LEU A 66 -24.92 -22.12 -10.27
CA LEU A 66 -23.68 -22.14 -9.47
C LEU A 66 -22.85 -20.91 -9.83
N SER A 67 -22.43 -20.15 -8.85
CA SER A 67 -21.49 -19.04 -9.05
C SER A 67 -20.41 -19.00 -7.96
N PRO A 68 -19.12 -18.93 -8.32
CA PRO A 68 -18.03 -18.77 -7.36
C PRO A 68 -17.80 -17.31 -6.97
N THR A 69 -18.48 -16.36 -7.61
CA THR A 69 -18.29 -14.92 -7.41
C THR A 69 -19.59 -14.17 -7.51
N PHE A 70 -19.69 -13.00 -6.84
CA PHE A 70 -20.86 -12.16 -6.86
C PHE A 70 -21.22 -11.65 -8.26
N ALA A 71 -20.22 -11.22 -9.04
CA ALA A 71 -20.46 -10.74 -10.41
C ALA A 71 -20.19 -11.85 -11.41
N GLY A 72 -21.06 -12.60 -11.88
CA GLY A 72 -21.05 -13.64 -12.93
C GLY A 72 -19.78 -13.72 -13.81
N SER A 73 -19.91 -13.49 -15.12
CA SER A 73 -18.81 -13.58 -16.09
C SER A 73 -17.72 -12.51 -15.86
N ARG A 74 -16.46 -12.89 -16.10
CA ARG A 74 -15.28 -12.00 -16.01
C ARG A 74 -14.51 -12.01 -17.33
N PRO A 75 -13.88 -10.87 -17.71
CA PRO A 75 -12.99 -10.85 -18.87
C PRO A 75 -11.69 -11.61 -18.55
N GLY A 76 -11.37 -12.63 -19.32
CA GLY A 76 -10.14 -13.43 -19.19
C GLY A 76 -8.86 -12.61 -19.41
N ALA A 77 -8.95 -11.49 -20.14
CA ALA A 77 -7.84 -10.58 -20.37
C ALA A 77 -7.18 -10.06 -19.08
N LEU A 78 -7.98 -9.81 -18.02
CA LEU A 78 -7.44 -9.36 -16.73
C LEU A 78 -6.61 -10.44 -16.04
N SER A 79 -7.06 -11.70 -16.08
CA SER A 79 -6.30 -12.83 -15.52
C SER A 79 -5.02 -13.08 -16.33
N ALA A 80 -5.09 -13.01 -17.66
CA ALA A 80 -3.93 -13.14 -18.54
C ALA A 80 -2.91 -12.01 -18.30
N SER A 81 -3.37 -10.78 -18.15
CA SER A 81 -2.52 -9.62 -17.82
C SER A 81 -1.83 -9.78 -16.45
N CYS A 82 -2.55 -10.28 -15.43
CA CYS A 82 -1.98 -10.58 -14.13
C CYS A 82 -0.88 -11.66 -14.23
N TRP A 83 -1.16 -12.74 -14.93
CA TRP A 83 -0.19 -13.81 -15.18
C TRP A 83 1.05 -13.29 -15.92
N ALA A 84 0.85 -12.53 -17.00
CA ALA A 84 1.94 -11.96 -17.78
C ALA A 84 2.83 -11.03 -16.94
N ALA A 85 2.24 -10.18 -16.09
CA ALA A 85 2.98 -9.32 -15.17
C ALA A 85 3.83 -10.15 -14.19
N MET A 86 3.26 -11.20 -13.60
CA MET A 86 3.96 -12.07 -12.66
C MET A 86 5.14 -12.81 -13.31
N ILE A 87 4.95 -13.36 -14.52
CA ILE A 87 6.00 -14.06 -15.26
C ILE A 87 7.09 -13.09 -15.71
N SER A 88 6.71 -11.90 -16.20
CA SER A 88 7.66 -10.88 -16.64
C SER A 88 8.55 -10.37 -15.51
N MET A 89 7.97 -10.14 -14.33
CA MET A 89 8.72 -9.73 -13.14
C MET A 89 9.58 -10.87 -12.59
N GLY A 90 9.02 -12.06 -12.49
CA GLY A 90 9.65 -13.19 -11.84
C GLY A 90 10.07 -12.90 -10.39
N GLU A 91 10.60 -13.87 -9.71
CA GLU A 91 11.06 -13.71 -8.32
C GLU A 91 12.15 -12.64 -8.20
N LYS A 92 13.10 -12.63 -9.13
CA LYS A 92 14.22 -11.68 -9.15
C LYS A 92 13.71 -10.22 -9.26
N GLY A 93 12.76 -9.96 -10.16
CA GLY A 93 12.19 -8.62 -10.35
C GLY A 93 11.41 -8.14 -9.12
N TYR A 94 10.64 -9.02 -8.48
CA TYR A 94 9.94 -8.68 -7.24
C TYR A 94 10.92 -8.41 -6.07
N LEU A 95 11.96 -9.22 -5.90
CA LEU A 95 12.99 -9.01 -4.87
C LEU A 95 13.73 -7.69 -5.08
N GLU A 96 14.13 -7.38 -6.31
CA GLU A 96 14.82 -6.13 -6.64
C GLU A 96 13.91 -4.92 -6.38
N SER A 97 12.65 -4.99 -6.81
CA SER A 97 11.65 -3.95 -6.56
C SER A 97 11.41 -3.71 -5.07
N ALA A 98 11.25 -4.79 -4.31
CA ALA A 98 11.06 -4.70 -2.86
C ALA A 98 12.27 -4.09 -2.17
N ARG A 99 13.49 -4.50 -2.54
CA ARG A 99 14.73 -3.94 -2.00
C ARG A 99 14.80 -2.43 -2.21
N LYS A 100 14.62 -1.96 -3.45
CA LYS A 100 14.63 -0.53 -3.78
C LYS A 100 13.60 0.25 -2.99
N ILE A 101 12.38 -0.27 -2.87
CA ILE A 101 11.30 0.37 -2.12
C ILE A 101 11.65 0.47 -0.63
N LEU A 102 12.13 -0.61 -0.03
CA LEU A 102 12.44 -0.64 1.41
C LEU A 102 13.65 0.25 1.76
N GLU A 103 14.68 0.26 0.91
CA GLU A 103 15.84 1.16 1.06
C GLU A 103 15.41 2.63 0.95
N THR A 104 14.56 2.95 -0.03
CA THR A 104 14.01 4.30 -0.20
C THR A 104 13.12 4.69 0.98
N ALA A 105 12.28 3.78 1.46
CA ALA A 105 11.44 4.00 2.63
C ALA A 105 12.28 4.30 3.88
N LYS A 106 13.38 3.59 4.08
CA LYS A 106 14.33 3.86 5.18
C LYS A 106 14.92 5.26 5.08
N LYS A 107 15.35 5.70 3.88
CA LYS A 107 15.86 7.05 3.67
C LYS A 107 14.82 8.13 3.98
N ILE A 108 13.58 7.91 3.53
CA ILE A 108 12.47 8.84 3.78
C ILE A 108 12.13 8.89 5.28
N LYS A 109 12.10 7.75 5.97
CA LYS A 109 11.89 7.72 7.43
C LYS A 109 12.93 8.56 8.16
N ASN A 110 14.21 8.30 7.88
CA ASN A 110 15.30 9.07 8.47
C ASN A 110 15.14 10.57 8.21
N GLY A 111 14.85 10.97 6.97
CA GLY A 111 14.67 12.39 6.65
C GLY A 111 13.43 13.02 7.29
N ILE A 112 12.37 12.27 7.57
CA ILE A 112 11.22 12.76 8.35
C ILE A 112 11.62 12.95 9.83
N GLU A 113 12.37 12.00 10.40
CA GLU A 113 12.83 12.04 11.79
C GLU A 113 13.85 13.15 12.07
N GLU A 114 14.53 13.67 11.04
CA GLU A 114 15.41 14.85 11.12
C GLU A 114 14.63 16.18 11.17
N ILE A 115 13.31 16.17 11.01
CA ILE A 115 12.45 17.37 11.08
C ILE A 115 11.78 17.43 12.45
N ASP A 116 12.26 18.29 13.35
CA ASP A 116 11.87 18.35 14.77
C ASP A 116 10.35 18.39 15.03
N ASP A 117 9.58 19.01 14.14
CA ASP A 117 8.13 19.12 14.29
C ASP A 117 7.34 17.90 13.85
N LEU A 118 8.00 16.90 13.27
CA LEU A 118 7.35 15.70 12.75
C LEU A 118 7.78 14.46 13.53
N HIS A 119 6.90 13.49 13.59
CA HIS A 119 7.22 12.17 14.14
C HIS A 119 6.50 11.08 13.35
N ILE A 120 7.15 9.92 13.22
CA ILE A 120 6.59 8.76 12.55
C ILE A 120 5.65 8.02 13.51
N LEU A 121 4.54 7.53 13.00
CA LEU A 121 3.58 6.71 13.73
C LEU A 121 3.90 5.22 13.55
N GLY A 122 4.18 4.54 14.66
CA GLY A 122 4.53 3.12 14.69
C GLY A 122 5.92 2.82 14.08
N ASP A 123 6.10 1.59 13.60
CA ASP A 123 7.32 1.17 12.88
C ASP A 123 6.96 0.67 11.47
N PRO A 124 6.66 1.58 10.54
CA PRO A 124 6.26 1.23 9.19
C PRO A 124 7.44 0.78 8.33
N LEU A 125 7.19 -0.19 7.41
CA LEU A 125 8.18 -0.62 6.44
C LEU A 125 8.25 0.30 5.21
N TRP A 126 7.12 0.50 4.50
CA TRP A 126 7.08 1.30 3.26
C TRP A 126 5.82 2.15 3.11
N VAL A 127 4.84 1.99 3.98
CA VAL A 127 3.68 2.88 4.11
C VAL A 127 3.94 3.71 5.36
N ILE A 128 4.47 4.90 5.16
CA ILE A 128 5.01 5.73 6.24
C ILE A 128 3.96 6.76 6.62
N SER A 129 3.45 6.67 7.83
CA SER A 129 2.57 7.66 8.43
C SER A 129 3.35 8.53 9.39
N PHE A 130 3.13 9.83 9.31
CA PHE A 130 3.76 10.82 10.18
C PHE A 130 2.77 11.89 10.61
N ALA A 131 3.02 12.48 11.77
CA ALA A 131 2.16 13.46 12.41
C ALA A 131 3.00 14.60 13.00
N SER A 132 2.31 15.61 13.51
CA SER A 132 2.90 16.71 14.28
C SER A 132 2.06 17.00 15.51
N ASN A 133 2.73 17.39 16.59
CA ASN A 133 2.09 17.88 17.82
C ASN A 133 2.06 19.41 17.91
N SER A 134 2.83 20.09 17.04
CA SER A 134 3.06 21.55 17.10
C SER A 134 2.39 22.32 15.97
N ILE A 135 2.15 21.66 14.84
CA ILE A 135 1.59 22.31 13.64
C ILE A 135 0.48 21.47 13.02
N ASP A 136 -0.40 22.11 12.27
CA ASP A 136 -1.47 21.43 11.55
C ASP A 136 -0.92 20.62 10.37
N ILE A 137 -0.97 19.30 10.50
CA ILE A 137 -0.44 18.33 9.52
C ILE A 137 -1.17 18.40 8.17
N TYR A 138 -2.43 18.84 8.14
CA TYR A 138 -3.20 18.95 6.90
C TYR A 138 -2.76 20.15 6.06
N ARG A 139 -2.23 21.21 6.68
CA ARG A 139 -1.61 22.32 5.95
C ARG A 139 -0.30 21.89 5.28
N ILE A 140 0.43 20.96 5.89
CA ILE A 140 1.59 20.30 5.23
C ILE A 140 1.10 19.49 4.03
N LEU A 141 0.03 18.70 4.19
CA LEU A 141 -0.58 17.95 3.09
C LEU A 141 -0.93 18.85 1.91
N ASP A 142 -1.56 19.99 2.15
CA ASP A 142 -1.96 20.95 1.13
C ASP A 142 -0.73 21.55 0.41
N PHE A 143 0.30 21.93 1.15
CA PHE A 143 1.54 22.43 0.58
C PHE A 143 2.21 21.38 -0.31
N MET A 144 2.33 20.15 0.16
CA MET A 144 2.91 19.03 -0.57
C MET A 144 2.09 18.71 -1.83
N SER A 145 0.76 18.79 -1.76
CA SER A 145 -0.13 18.58 -2.91
C SER A 145 0.09 19.64 -4.00
N LYS A 146 0.30 20.91 -3.64
CA LYS A 146 0.69 21.97 -4.58
C LYS A 146 2.04 21.69 -5.25
N ARG A 147 2.93 20.99 -4.57
CA ARG A 147 4.23 20.50 -5.11
C ARG A 147 4.12 19.18 -5.89
N LYS A 148 2.89 18.70 -6.13
CA LYS A 148 2.58 17.46 -6.90
C LYS A 148 2.94 16.15 -6.17
N TRP A 149 3.07 16.18 -4.85
CA TRP A 149 3.15 14.98 -4.06
C TRP A 149 1.75 14.43 -3.78
N ASN A 150 1.57 13.13 -3.96
CA ASN A 150 0.30 12.44 -3.68
C ASN A 150 0.37 11.75 -2.32
N LEU A 151 0.04 12.51 -1.29
CA LEU A 151 -0.07 12.01 0.09
C LEU A 151 -1.53 11.84 0.46
N ASN A 152 -1.79 11.08 1.53
CA ASN A 152 -3.15 10.86 2.00
C ASN A 152 -3.27 11.30 3.46
N GLY A 153 -4.32 12.07 3.76
CA GLY A 153 -4.65 12.47 5.12
C GLY A 153 -5.28 11.31 5.90
N LEU A 154 -4.94 11.22 7.18
CA LEU A 154 -5.51 10.30 8.16
C LEU A 154 -6.15 11.10 9.28
N HIS A 155 -7.17 10.54 9.96
CA HIS A 155 -8.02 11.32 10.86
C HIS A 155 -7.79 11.04 12.35
N LYS A 156 -7.52 9.81 12.74
CA LYS A 156 -7.37 9.43 14.17
C LYS A 156 -6.12 8.57 14.36
N PRO A 157 -5.01 9.17 14.80
CA PRO A 157 -4.76 10.61 14.99
C PRO A 157 -4.67 11.38 13.67
N ALA A 158 -4.75 12.71 13.73
CA ALA A 158 -4.50 13.60 12.60
C ALA A 158 -3.07 13.38 12.10
N SER A 159 -2.92 12.90 10.88
CA SER A 159 -1.64 12.51 10.30
C SER A 159 -1.72 12.44 8.79
N VAL A 160 -0.57 12.23 8.17
CA VAL A 160 -0.45 12.07 6.71
C VAL A 160 0.38 10.83 6.44
N HIS A 161 0.08 10.09 5.36
CA HIS A 161 0.94 8.98 4.94
C HIS A 161 1.36 9.04 3.48
N ILE A 162 2.52 8.46 3.22
CA ILE A 162 3.05 8.19 1.90
C ILE A 162 3.22 6.67 1.71
N CYS A 163 2.76 6.17 0.56
CA CYS A 163 3.02 4.80 0.13
C CYS A 163 4.21 4.78 -0.82
N ILE A 164 5.35 4.24 -0.40
CA ILE A 164 6.54 4.20 -1.23
C ILE A 164 6.37 3.17 -2.34
N THR A 165 6.62 3.58 -3.57
CA THR A 165 6.56 2.77 -4.79
C THR A 165 7.84 2.90 -5.59
N LEU A 166 8.00 2.15 -6.68
CA LEU A 166 9.15 2.27 -7.58
C LEU A 166 9.37 3.68 -8.16
N ARG A 167 8.33 4.51 -8.24
CA ARG A 167 8.47 5.92 -8.67
C ARG A 167 9.33 6.73 -7.71
N HIS A 168 9.24 6.45 -6.42
CA HIS A 168 10.00 7.15 -5.38
C HIS A 168 11.47 6.72 -5.33
N THR A 169 11.81 5.57 -5.96
CA THR A 169 13.19 5.05 -5.98
C THR A 169 14.06 5.67 -7.09
N GLN A 170 13.50 6.57 -7.89
CA GLN A 170 14.25 7.27 -8.92
C GLN A 170 15.24 8.26 -8.30
N PRO A 171 16.43 8.47 -8.94
CA PRO A 171 17.42 9.40 -8.45
C PRO A 171 16.86 10.81 -8.18
N GLY A 172 17.18 11.40 -7.06
CA GLY A 172 16.77 12.75 -6.66
C GLY A 172 15.35 12.88 -6.10
N VAL A 173 14.50 11.84 -6.21
CA VAL A 173 13.11 11.92 -5.76
C VAL A 173 13.01 11.94 -4.24
N THR A 174 13.81 11.13 -3.56
CA THR A 174 13.83 11.09 -2.07
C THR A 174 14.31 12.44 -1.51
N GLU A 175 15.40 12.94 -2.04
CA GLU A 175 16.01 14.23 -1.64
C GLU A 175 15.03 15.38 -1.86
N LYS A 176 14.37 15.37 -3.02
CA LYS A 176 13.33 16.35 -3.33
C LYS A 176 12.13 16.26 -2.36
N PHE A 177 11.70 15.04 -2.02
CA PHE A 177 10.59 14.84 -1.07
C PHE A 177 10.93 15.45 0.29
N ILE A 178 12.09 15.15 0.84
CA ILE A 178 12.52 15.68 2.15
C ILE A 178 12.68 17.18 2.10
N SER A 179 13.31 17.73 1.05
CA SER A 179 13.45 19.17 0.88
C SER A 179 12.09 19.89 0.81
N ASP A 180 11.14 19.36 0.02
CA ASP A 180 9.80 19.91 -0.08
C ASP A 180 9.04 19.82 1.25
N LEU A 181 9.21 18.73 2.01
CA LEU A 181 8.59 18.54 3.31
C LEU A 181 9.14 19.51 4.36
N THR A 182 10.45 19.73 4.41
CA THR A 182 11.07 20.74 5.26
C THR A 182 10.52 22.14 4.95
N GLN A 183 10.46 22.50 3.66
CA GLN A 183 9.86 23.76 3.23
C GLN A 183 8.38 23.89 3.61
N ALA A 184 7.62 22.78 3.59
CA ALA A 184 6.23 22.75 4.01
C ALA A 184 6.10 23.09 5.50
N VAL A 185 6.93 22.48 6.35
CA VAL A 185 6.98 22.76 7.79
C VAL A 185 7.32 24.22 8.04
N ASP A 186 8.37 24.75 7.42
CA ASP A 186 8.78 26.16 7.54
C ASP A 186 7.68 27.13 7.10
N HIS A 187 6.99 26.79 6.02
CA HIS A 187 5.88 27.61 5.51
C HIS A 187 4.71 27.63 6.49
N VAL A 188 4.29 26.48 7.00
CA VAL A 188 3.16 26.37 7.92
C VAL A 188 3.44 27.08 9.24
N LYS A 189 4.69 27.10 9.72
CA LYS A 189 5.11 27.85 10.91
C LYS A 189 5.03 29.36 10.71
N LYS A 190 5.36 29.85 9.53
CA LYS A 190 5.43 31.30 9.23
C LYS A 190 4.07 31.89 8.87
N VAL A 191 3.19 31.13 8.26
CA VAL A 191 1.88 31.60 7.80
C VAL A 191 0.80 31.20 8.80
N PRO A 192 0.13 32.11 9.48
CA PRO A 192 -0.99 31.80 10.37
C PRO A 192 -2.09 31.01 9.64
N ALA A 193 -2.83 30.19 10.36
CA ALA A 193 -4.02 29.57 9.80
C ALA A 193 -5.04 30.66 9.43
N GLU A 194 -5.55 30.64 8.20
CA GLU A 194 -6.70 31.46 7.86
C GLU A 194 -7.85 31.08 8.80
N LYS A 195 -8.42 32.08 9.46
CA LYS A 195 -9.62 31.86 10.28
C LYS A 195 -10.75 31.55 9.30
N GLY A 196 -11.14 30.29 9.22
CA GLY A 196 -12.36 29.87 8.53
C GLY A 196 -13.62 30.31 9.28
#